data_faf9d80d2a6507a8831c75fef725c66c
#
_entry.id   faf9d80d2a6507a8831c75fef725c66c
#
_cell.length_a   1.000
_cell.length_b   1.000
_cell.length_c   1.000
_cell.angle_alpha   90.00
_cell.angle_beta   90.00
_cell.angle_gamma   90.00
#
_symmetry.space_group_name_H-M   'P 1'
#
loop_
_entity.id
_entity.type
_entity.pdbx_description
1 polymer ?
#
loop_
_entity_poly.entity_id
_entity_poly.type
_entity_poly.pdbx_seq_one_letter_code
_entity_poly.pdbx_strand_id
1 'polypeptide(L)'
;MVRTTPTTFVGIIIIVVAVLIIPTGSLQIASAAQLSPGTHNVQHINKHAKNSYLPLSKFHLRGIDGPYHTQGNLILGADNRPYLFHGVARDDLEYRCAGDGHYTQQELAYMGLGDNTANTTYWGGNIVRLPLSENYWLYGSPSQGCSSAQYHTVLKRVVDILTSLNLNVMLDLQWTNAGGQSPGAGDAWSMPDEDSVTFWQQVAGIYKNYRNVLFEIYNEPHWLNNWTCWRNGCAIVGDYSGLTGHDHSRYNYQAVGMQTLLDTIRHSGANNLVVVGGIDWGFDLSQLSTYHLNGTNVVYDTHPYSYKAKLPAHWDTAFGQISASYPVISAESGEYDCQSTYVSQLFSYFDAHDIGWISWAWVPPWGDACKYPRLVTDLTGRPTPQMGQFVYQYLHSYLALLAGEEIPARIK
;
A
#
# COMPACT_ATOMS: atom_id res chain seq x y z
N MET A 1 -18.12 -39.67 -47.52
CA MET A 1 -17.45 -38.60 -48.32
C MET A 1 -18.43 -37.45 -48.49
N VAL A 2 -18.36 -36.42 -47.73
CA VAL A 2 -18.82 -35.07 -48.06
C VAL A 2 -17.96 -34.11 -47.21
N ARG A 3 -17.13 -33.31 -47.88
CA ARG A 3 -16.34 -32.23 -47.30
C ARG A 3 -17.22 -30.99 -47.19
N THR A 4 -17.31 -30.38 -46.06
CA THR A 4 -17.84 -29.02 -45.86
C THR A 4 -16.73 -28.10 -45.42
N THR A 5 -16.45 -27.09 -46.23
CA THR A 5 -15.52 -25.98 -45.99
C THR A 5 -16.15 -24.95 -45.06
N PRO A 6 -15.37 -24.27 -44.15
CA PRO A 6 -15.89 -23.17 -43.36
C PRO A 6 -15.89 -21.86 -44.14
N THR A 7 -17.01 -21.17 -44.13
CA THR A 7 -17.21 -19.85 -44.73
C THR A 7 -16.76 -18.78 -43.72
N THR A 8 -15.78 -17.98 -44.14
CA THR A 8 -15.29 -16.83 -43.38
C THR A 8 -16.23 -15.64 -43.58
N PHE A 9 -16.87 -15.15 -42.52
CA PHE A 9 -17.60 -13.87 -42.53
C PHE A 9 -16.63 -12.73 -42.24
N VAL A 10 -16.43 -11.87 -43.23
CA VAL A 10 -15.75 -10.57 -43.09
C VAL A 10 -16.81 -9.53 -42.76
N GLY A 11 -16.82 -9.06 -41.52
CA GLY A 11 -17.67 -7.94 -41.10
C GLY A 11 -17.01 -6.59 -41.45
N ILE A 12 -17.65 -5.84 -42.35
CA ILE A 12 -17.26 -4.48 -42.72
C ILE A 12 -17.81 -3.53 -41.63
N ILE A 13 -16.94 -2.86 -40.88
CA ILE A 13 -17.30 -1.77 -39.97
C ILE A 13 -17.31 -0.48 -40.78
N ILE A 14 -18.49 0.11 -40.97
CA ILE A 14 -18.65 1.45 -41.54
C ILE A 14 -18.50 2.47 -40.40
N ILE A 15 -17.41 3.25 -40.46
CA ILE A 15 -17.20 4.41 -39.55
C ILE A 15 -17.89 5.61 -40.22
N VAL A 16 -18.96 6.09 -39.60
CA VAL A 16 -19.61 7.37 -39.99
C VAL A 16 -18.84 8.50 -39.24
N VAL A 17 -18.09 9.28 -40.02
CA VAL A 17 -17.46 10.52 -39.53
C VAL A 17 -18.47 11.65 -39.69
N ALA A 18 -19.01 12.15 -38.60
CA ALA A 18 -19.80 13.37 -38.57
C ALA A 18 -18.88 14.58 -38.58
N VAL A 19 -18.86 15.35 -39.67
CA VAL A 19 -18.14 16.63 -39.76
C VAL A 19 -19.04 17.70 -39.19
N LEU A 20 -18.68 18.25 -38.04
CA LEU A 20 -19.26 19.45 -37.44
C LEU A 20 -18.59 20.70 -38.08
N ILE A 21 -19.33 21.47 -38.85
CA ILE A 21 -18.92 22.77 -39.39
C ILE A 21 -19.12 23.82 -38.28
N ILE A 22 -18.03 24.40 -37.81
CA ILE A 22 -18.03 25.54 -36.88
C ILE A 22 -17.79 26.82 -37.70
N PRO A 23 -18.60 27.88 -37.54
CA PRO A 23 -18.40 29.12 -38.27
C PRO A 23 -17.19 29.91 -37.73
N THR A 24 -16.42 30.46 -38.64
CA THR A 24 -15.24 31.29 -38.40
C THR A 24 -15.60 32.62 -37.76
N GLY A 25 -15.32 32.77 -36.44
CA GLY A 25 -15.30 34.05 -35.78
C GLY A 25 -13.83 34.52 -35.66
N SER A 26 -13.59 35.75 -36.03
CA SER A 26 -12.29 36.44 -36.10
C SER A 26 -11.58 36.43 -34.74
N LEU A 27 -10.37 35.83 -34.66
CA LEU A 27 -9.46 35.94 -33.52
C LEU A 27 -8.74 37.28 -33.56
N GLN A 28 -8.98 38.11 -32.54
CA GLN A 28 -8.08 39.23 -32.21
C GLN A 28 -6.89 38.66 -31.43
N ILE A 29 -5.69 38.90 -31.97
CA ILE A 29 -4.43 38.53 -31.31
C ILE A 29 -4.15 39.57 -30.21
N ALA A 30 -4.31 39.16 -28.96
CA ALA A 30 -3.83 39.92 -27.81
C ALA A 30 -2.33 39.62 -27.61
N SER A 31 -1.54 40.67 -27.57
CA SER A 31 -0.09 40.68 -27.35
C SER A 31 0.29 39.95 -26.05
N ALA A 32 1.26 39.04 -26.14
CA ALA A 32 1.85 38.36 -24.98
C ALA A 32 2.62 39.38 -24.10
N ALA A 33 2.09 39.63 -22.91
CA ALA A 33 2.84 40.29 -21.85
C ALA A 33 3.85 39.30 -21.25
N GLN A 34 5.13 39.69 -21.27
CA GLN A 34 6.21 38.97 -20.58
C GLN A 34 5.94 38.96 -19.08
N LEU A 35 5.68 37.79 -18.52
CA LEU A 35 5.67 37.55 -17.08
C LEU A 35 7.11 37.36 -16.60
N SER A 36 7.59 38.30 -15.80
CA SER A 36 8.81 38.19 -15.01
C SER A 36 8.69 37.01 -14.01
N PRO A 37 9.78 36.30 -13.67
CA PRO A 37 9.73 35.28 -12.65
C PRO A 37 9.50 35.92 -11.29
N GLY A 38 8.26 35.92 -10.85
CA GLY A 38 7.88 36.26 -9.49
C GLY A 38 8.38 35.20 -8.54
N THR A 39 9.27 35.58 -7.63
CA THR A 39 9.61 34.83 -6.43
C THR A 39 8.33 34.59 -5.63
N HIS A 40 7.72 33.41 -5.75
CA HIS A 40 6.65 33.01 -4.85
C HIS A 40 7.25 32.73 -3.47
N ASN A 41 7.07 33.69 -2.59
CA ASN A 41 7.25 33.55 -1.16
C ASN A 41 6.30 32.45 -0.65
N VAL A 42 6.82 31.26 -0.42
CA VAL A 42 6.13 30.18 0.33
C VAL A 42 6.21 30.56 1.81
N GLN A 43 5.43 31.55 2.22
CA GLN A 43 5.21 31.92 3.62
C GLN A 43 3.72 32.13 3.88
N HIS A 44 2.95 31.07 3.93
CA HIS A 44 1.73 30.95 4.75
C HIS A 44 1.51 29.48 5.15
N ILE A 45 2.47 28.92 5.87
CA ILE A 45 2.16 27.77 6.72
C ILE A 45 1.58 28.36 8.01
N ASN A 46 0.34 28.02 8.29
CA ASN A 46 -0.42 28.44 9.46
C ASN A 46 0.39 28.28 10.75
N LYS A 47 0.65 29.40 11.44
CA LYS A 47 1.31 29.44 12.77
C LYS A 47 0.36 29.03 13.91
N HIS A 48 -0.41 27.99 13.76
CA HIS A 48 -1.28 27.49 14.82
C HIS A 48 -1.29 25.97 14.87
N ALA A 49 -0.20 25.40 15.33
CA ALA A 49 -0.03 24.28 16.24
C ALA A 49 1.48 24.16 16.43
N LYS A 50 1.97 24.20 17.65
CA LYS A 50 3.31 23.69 17.92
C LYS A 50 3.21 22.19 17.70
N ASN A 51 3.47 21.75 16.46
CA ASN A 51 3.56 20.35 16.12
C ASN A 51 4.71 19.77 16.93
N SER A 52 4.39 18.83 17.77
CA SER A 52 5.32 18.09 18.62
C SER A 52 5.97 16.92 17.87
N TYR A 53 6.12 17.04 16.53
CA TYR A 53 6.78 16.01 15.74
C TYR A 53 8.26 15.93 16.09
N LEU A 54 8.78 14.72 16.14
CA LEU A 54 10.16 14.45 16.51
C LEU A 54 11.09 14.61 15.31
N PRO A 55 12.35 15.09 15.49
CA PRO A 55 13.31 15.02 14.40
C PRO A 55 13.63 13.54 14.06
N LEU A 56 13.80 13.23 12.80
CA LEU A 56 14.08 11.86 12.30
C LEU A 56 15.25 11.18 13.03
N SER A 57 16.24 11.95 13.51
CA SER A 57 17.36 11.43 14.30
C SER A 57 16.95 10.82 15.64
N LYS A 58 15.71 10.98 16.09
CA LYS A 58 15.18 10.37 17.31
C LYS A 58 14.57 9.00 17.07
N PHE A 59 14.30 8.66 15.81
CA PHE A 59 13.69 7.39 15.46
C PHE A 59 14.72 6.28 15.25
N HIS A 60 14.33 5.07 15.58
CA HIS A 60 14.99 3.88 15.12
C HIS A 60 14.47 3.54 13.72
N LEU A 61 15.37 3.40 12.77
CA LEU A 61 15.06 3.25 11.33
C LEU A 61 15.61 1.96 10.72
N ARG A 62 16.17 1.05 11.52
CA ARG A 62 16.87 -0.15 11.01
C ARG A 62 16.43 -1.43 11.69
N GLY A 63 16.34 -2.49 10.88
CA GLY A 63 16.21 -3.85 11.36
C GLY A 63 14.96 -4.10 12.22
N ILE A 64 14.96 -5.23 12.90
CA ILE A 64 13.88 -5.62 13.80
C ILE A 64 14.16 -5.11 15.20
N ASP A 65 13.25 -4.32 15.75
CA ASP A 65 13.26 -3.85 17.13
C ASP A 65 11.97 -4.22 17.89
N GLY A 66 11.20 -5.18 17.36
CA GLY A 66 9.99 -5.66 18.02
C GLY A 66 10.25 -6.48 19.29
N PRO A 67 9.24 -6.78 20.08
CA PRO A 67 7.83 -6.50 19.78
C PRO A 67 7.52 -5.00 19.83
N TYR A 68 6.79 -4.55 18.82
CA TYR A 68 6.38 -3.16 18.71
C TYR A 68 5.11 -2.89 19.51
N HIS A 69 4.95 -1.64 19.95
CA HIS A 69 3.74 -1.19 20.63
C HIS A 69 3.46 0.29 20.32
N THR A 70 2.23 0.74 20.60
CA THR A 70 1.84 2.14 20.39
C THR A 70 1.76 2.89 21.70
N GLN A 71 2.19 4.16 21.69
CA GLN A 71 2.01 5.09 22.80
C GLN A 71 1.71 6.50 22.26
N GLY A 72 0.53 7.01 22.53
CA GLY A 72 0.06 8.25 21.90
C GLY A 72 0.00 8.09 20.38
N ASN A 73 0.66 8.99 19.66
CA ASN A 73 0.76 8.93 18.20
C ASN A 73 2.04 8.26 17.68
N LEU A 74 2.80 7.60 18.55
CA LEU A 74 4.07 6.96 18.19
C LEU A 74 3.95 5.43 18.15
N ILE A 75 4.70 4.83 17.24
CA ILE A 75 5.08 3.43 17.28
C ILE A 75 6.42 3.34 18.00
N LEU A 76 6.54 2.45 18.97
CA LEU A 76 7.75 2.24 19.75
C LEU A 76 8.28 0.82 19.54
N GLY A 77 9.61 0.69 19.53
CA GLY A 77 10.30 -0.60 19.57
C GLY A 77 10.32 -1.22 20.97
N ALA A 78 10.96 -2.37 21.11
CA ALA A 78 11.09 -3.08 22.37
C ALA A 78 11.88 -2.28 23.43
N ASP A 79 12.75 -1.39 22.99
CA ASP A 79 13.55 -0.49 23.85
C ASP A 79 12.83 0.83 24.20
N ASN A 80 11.54 0.96 23.82
CA ASN A 80 10.72 2.17 23.99
C ASN A 80 11.20 3.39 23.18
N ARG A 81 12.10 3.22 22.21
CA ARG A 81 12.43 4.30 21.29
C ARG A 81 11.41 4.37 20.14
N PRO A 82 11.10 5.58 19.64
CA PRO A 82 10.26 5.73 18.46
C PRO A 82 10.85 4.97 17.27
N TYR A 83 9.96 4.31 16.51
CA TYR A 83 10.30 3.52 15.33
C TYR A 83 9.49 3.97 14.12
N LEU A 84 10.14 4.13 12.97
CA LEU A 84 9.48 4.35 11.70
C LEU A 84 9.76 3.19 10.73
N PHE A 85 8.72 2.74 10.09
CA PHE A 85 8.80 1.73 9.03
C PHE A 85 8.98 2.42 7.68
N HIS A 86 10.04 2.04 6.95
CA HIS A 86 10.28 2.49 5.59
C HIS A 86 10.63 1.29 4.72
N GLY A 87 9.90 1.09 3.63
CA GLY A 87 10.14 -0.10 2.83
C GLY A 87 9.34 -0.17 1.54
N VAL A 88 9.12 -1.38 1.08
CA VAL A 88 8.49 -1.67 -0.20
C VAL A 88 7.42 -2.76 -0.04
N ALA A 89 6.38 -2.69 -0.88
CA ALA A 89 5.44 -3.79 -1.03
C ALA A 89 5.97 -4.77 -2.09
N ARG A 90 5.94 -6.07 -1.79
CA ARG A 90 6.25 -7.15 -2.73
C ARG A 90 4.93 -7.83 -3.08
N ASP A 91 4.29 -7.37 -4.16
CA ASP A 91 3.07 -7.97 -4.66
C ASP A 91 3.34 -9.32 -5.31
N ASP A 92 2.36 -10.16 -5.38
CA ASP A 92 2.34 -11.47 -6.06
C ASP A 92 1.43 -12.49 -5.38
N LEU A 93 1.51 -12.63 -4.03
CA LEU A 93 0.78 -13.66 -3.28
C LEU A 93 -0.74 -13.41 -3.26
N GLU A 94 -1.20 -12.23 -3.59
CA GLU A 94 -2.63 -11.93 -3.74
C GLU A 94 -3.22 -12.54 -5.00
N TYR A 95 -2.42 -12.77 -6.07
CA TYR A 95 -2.91 -13.31 -7.34
C TYR A 95 -2.19 -14.59 -7.80
N ARG A 96 -1.11 -15.02 -7.11
CA ARG A 96 -0.40 -16.28 -7.38
C ARG A 96 -0.30 -17.14 -6.14
N CYS A 97 -1.10 -18.21 -6.10
CA CYS A 97 -1.19 -19.09 -4.95
C CYS A 97 0.14 -19.78 -4.58
N ALA A 98 0.97 -20.13 -5.54
CA ALA A 98 2.30 -20.72 -5.28
C ALA A 98 3.44 -19.69 -5.32
N GLY A 99 3.12 -18.40 -5.49
CA GLY A 99 4.08 -17.34 -5.79
C GLY A 99 4.67 -17.46 -7.20
N ASP A 100 5.48 -16.48 -7.60
CA ASP A 100 6.14 -16.40 -8.91
C ASP A 100 7.44 -17.24 -9.02
N GLY A 101 7.81 -17.92 -7.93
CA GLY A 101 9.03 -18.73 -7.87
C GLY A 101 10.28 -17.93 -7.55
N HIS A 102 10.20 -16.61 -7.38
CA HIS A 102 11.34 -15.71 -7.18
C HIS A 102 11.59 -15.31 -5.72
N TYR A 103 10.77 -15.72 -4.75
CA TYR A 103 11.02 -15.46 -3.32
C TYR A 103 12.29 -16.15 -2.80
N THR A 104 13.43 -15.79 -3.38
CA THR A 104 14.75 -16.27 -2.95
C THR A 104 15.29 -15.39 -1.84
N GLN A 105 16.20 -15.94 -1.03
CA GLN A 105 16.89 -15.14 -0.02
C GLN A 105 17.62 -13.95 -0.66
N GLN A 106 18.20 -14.11 -1.85
CA GLN A 106 18.91 -13.06 -2.55
C GLN A 106 17.99 -11.92 -3.00
N GLU A 107 16.83 -12.24 -3.61
CA GLU A 107 15.87 -11.21 -4.03
C GLU A 107 15.36 -10.43 -2.82
N LEU A 108 14.91 -11.13 -1.78
CA LEU A 108 14.37 -10.51 -0.59
C LEU A 108 15.43 -9.67 0.16
N ALA A 109 16.69 -10.06 0.10
CA ALA A 109 17.78 -9.28 0.67
C ALA A 109 17.96 -7.92 0.00
N TYR A 110 17.69 -7.79 -1.30
CA TYR A 110 17.80 -6.50 -2.00
C TYR A 110 16.86 -5.43 -1.45
N MET A 111 15.74 -5.78 -0.84
CA MET A 111 14.79 -4.83 -0.24
C MET A 111 15.33 -4.20 1.04
N GLY A 112 16.22 -4.89 1.74
CA GLY A 112 16.80 -4.49 3.03
C GLY A 112 18.21 -3.91 2.94
N LEU A 113 18.93 -3.98 4.07
CA LEU A 113 20.30 -3.48 4.20
C LEU A 113 21.34 -4.39 3.57
N GLY A 114 21.01 -5.69 3.38
CA GLY A 114 22.00 -6.71 3.06
C GLY A 114 23.05 -6.90 4.15
N ASP A 115 24.06 -7.68 3.85
CA ASP A 115 25.20 -7.97 4.72
C ASP A 115 26.38 -7.01 4.49
N ASN A 116 26.33 -6.19 3.44
CA ASN A 116 27.44 -5.32 3.05
C ASN A 116 26.94 -3.92 2.65
N THR A 117 27.18 -2.95 3.50
CA THR A 117 26.85 -1.53 3.28
C THR A 117 27.53 -0.90 2.05
N ALA A 118 28.54 -1.55 1.46
CA ALA A 118 29.20 -1.09 0.23
C ALA A 118 28.50 -1.58 -1.06
N ASN A 119 27.50 -2.47 -0.97
CA ASN A 119 26.79 -2.97 -2.15
C ASN A 119 25.58 -2.08 -2.46
N THR A 120 25.67 -1.33 -3.54
CA THR A 120 24.64 -0.39 -4.03
C THR A 120 23.36 -1.05 -4.53
N THR A 121 23.23 -2.38 -4.50
CA THR A 121 22.05 -3.11 -4.96
C THR A 121 20.98 -3.20 -3.86
N TYR A 122 21.34 -3.05 -2.60
CA TYR A 122 20.43 -3.13 -1.47
C TYR A 122 19.72 -1.78 -1.25
N TRP A 123 18.40 -1.83 -1.04
CA TRP A 123 17.57 -0.64 -0.98
C TRP A 123 17.55 0.04 0.40
N GLY A 124 17.88 -0.70 1.44
CA GLY A 124 17.98 -0.12 2.78
C GLY A 124 16.65 -0.02 3.53
N GLY A 125 15.60 -0.67 3.06
CA GLY A 125 14.34 -0.76 3.77
C GLY A 125 14.44 -1.54 5.07
N ASN A 126 13.48 -1.33 5.97
CA ASN A 126 13.36 -2.07 7.22
C ASN A 126 12.08 -2.90 7.32
N ILE A 127 11.20 -2.82 6.32
CA ILE A 127 9.94 -3.56 6.24
C ILE A 127 9.62 -3.98 4.80
N VAL A 128 8.98 -5.14 4.65
CA VAL A 128 8.37 -5.61 3.41
C VAL A 128 6.90 -5.91 3.68
N ARG A 129 6.01 -5.32 2.88
CA ARG A 129 4.58 -5.62 2.88
C ARG A 129 4.29 -6.73 1.89
N LEU A 130 3.53 -7.72 2.32
CA LEU A 130 3.12 -8.89 1.55
C LEU A 130 1.59 -8.88 1.40
N PRO A 131 1.07 -8.51 0.24
CA PRO A 131 -0.36 -8.62 -0.08
C PRO A 131 -0.77 -10.08 -0.19
N LEU A 132 -1.93 -10.44 0.40
CA LEU A 132 -2.43 -11.81 0.50
C LEU A 132 -3.84 -11.94 -0.05
N SER A 133 -4.17 -13.14 -0.52
CA SER A 133 -5.53 -13.55 -0.88
C SER A 133 -6.15 -14.40 0.21
N GLU A 134 -7.32 -14.00 0.67
CA GLU A 134 -8.16 -14.79 1.59
C GLU A 134 -8.52 -16.15 1.00
N ASN A 135 -8.92 -16.15 -0.27
CA ASN A 135 -9.29 -17.38 -0.98
C ASN A 135 -8.14 -18.39 -1.04
N TYR A 136 -6.93 -17.93 -1.35
CA TYR A 136 -5.78 -18.82 -1.42
C TYR A 136 -5.40 -19.36 -0.05
N TRP A 137 -5.54 -18.54 0.98
CA TRP A 137 -5.30 -18.98 2.35
C TRP A 137 -6.30 -20.04 2.79
N LEU A 138 -7.60 -19.82 2.57
CA LEU A 138 -8.65 -20.70 3.05
C LEU A 138 -8.85 -21.94 2.16
N TYR A 139 -8.78 -21.77 0.83
CA TYR A 139 -9.25 -22.77 -0.12
C TYR A 139 -8.18 -23.19 -1.14
N GLY A 140 -7.08 -22.43 -1.29
CA GLY A 140 -6.10 -22.62 -2.35
C GLY A 140 -6.63 -22.16 -3.71
N SER A 141 -5.97 -22.60 -4.79
CA SER A 141 -6.35 -22.29 -6.17
C SER A 141 -6.26 -23.53 -7.06
N PRO A 142 -7.34 -24.30 -7.22
CA PRO A 142 -7.35 -25.47 -8.09
C PRO A 142 -6.97 -25.14 -9.54
N SER A 143 -7.34 -23.95 -10.05
CA SER A 143 -6.99 -23.49 -11.40
C SER A 143 -5.49 -23.26 -11.58
N GLN A 144 -4.77 -22.95 -10.49
CA GLN A 144 -3.31 -22.81 -10.48
C GLN A 144 -2.59 -24.09 -9.96
N GLY A 145 -3.34 -25.17 -9.67
CA GLY A 145 -2.78 -26.40 -9.14
C GLY A 145 -2.16 -26.25 -7.74
N CYS A 146 -2.66 -25.31 -6.94
CA CYS A 146 -2.12 -24.95 -5.65
C CYS A 146 -3.16 -25.15 -4.53
N SER A 147 -2.80 -25.90 -3.50
CA SER A 147 -3.63 -26.05 -2.30
C SER A 147 -3.39 -24.93 -1.28
N SER A 148 -4.33 -24.73 -0.34
CA SER A 148 -4.14 -23.79 0.78
C SER A 148 -2.88 -24.13 1.61
N ALA A 149 -2.61 -25.40 1.83
CA ALA A 149 -1.41 -25.86 2.54
C ALA A 149 -0.11 -25.46 1.82
N GLN A 150 -0.10 -25.46 0.49
CA GLN A 150 1.04 -24.93 -0.30
C GLN A 150 1.16 -23.42 -0.14
N TYR A 151 0.05 -22.68 -0.19
CA TYR A 151 0.05 -21.23 0.04
C TYR A 151 0.62 -20.89 1.42
N HIS A 152 0.15 -21.57 2.48
CA HIS A 152 0.69 -21.43 3.84
C HIS A 152 2.19 -21.69 3.91
N THR A 153 2.66 -22.74 3.21
CA THR A 153 4.08 -23.09 3.16
C THR A 153 4.93 -22.02 2.48
N VAL A 154 4.44 -21.47 1.36
CA VAL A 154 5.12 -20.38 0.64
C VAL A 154 5.20 -19.14 1.52
N LEU A 155 4.06 -18.69 2.08
CA LEU A 155 4.04 -17.50 2.93
C LEU A 155 4.97 -17.66 4.14
N LYS A 156 4.90 -18.82 4.82
CA LYS A 156 5.77 -19.07 5.97
C LYS A 156 7.24 -18.97 5.60
N ARG A 157 7.63 -19.58 4.47
CA ARG A 157 9.02 -19.51 3.97
C ARG A 157 9.45 -18.08 3.70
N VAL A 158 8.61 -17.26 3.07
CA VAL A 158 8.91 -15.85 2.78
C VAL A 158 9.09 -15.06 4.08
N VAL A 159 8.18 -15.22 5.03
CA VAL A 159 8.27 -14.57 6.35
C VAL A 159 9.54 -14.98 7.10
N ASP A 160 9.88 -16.28 7.09
CA ASP A 160 11.09 -16.79 7.76
C ASP A 160 12.36 -16.21 7.12
N ILE A 161 12.42 -16.11 5.78
CA ILE A 161 13.55 -15.50 5.08
C ILE A 161 13.69 -14.02 5.44
N LEU A 162 12.59 -13.24 5.35
CA LEU A 162 12.61 -11.81 5.70
C LEU A 162 13.02 -11.60 7.16
N THR A 163 12.54 -12.43 8.08
CA THR A 163 12.94 -12.41 9.49
C THR A 163 14.45 -12.68 9.64
N SER A 164 14.99 -13.67 8.91
CA SER A 164 16.43 -13.99 8.94
C SER A 164 17.30 -12.86 8.36
N LEU A 165 16.73 -12.06 7.45
CA LEU A 165 17.37 -10.87 6.87
C LEU A 165 17.20 -9.62 7.74
N ASN A 166 16.68 -9.75 8.95
CA ASN A 166 16.42 -8.65 9.89
C ASN A 166 15.43 -7.61 9.34
N LEU A 167 14.41 -8.06 8.57
CA LEU A 167 13.35 -7.24 8.03
C LEU A 167 12.02 -7.47 8.75
N ASN A 168 11.29 -6.39 8.96
CA ASN A 168 9.92 -6.48 9.41
C ASN A 168 9.02 -6.93 8.25
N VAL A 169 7.89 -7.52 8.58
CA VAL A 169 6.93 -8.03 7.60
C VAL A 169 5.54 -7.51 7.94
N MET A 170 4.87 -6.90 6.98
CA MET A 170 3.46 -6.57 7.09
C MET A 170 2.68 -7.59 6.26
N LEU A 171 1.80 -8.35 6.90
CA LEU A 171 0.87 -9.26 6.25
C LEU A 171 -0.43 -8.49 6.03
N ASP A 172 -0.78 -8.30 4.78
CA ASP A 172 -1.95 -7.55 4.36
C ASP A 172 -3.03 -8.47 3.79
N LEU A 173 -4.27 -8.29 4.23
CA LEU A 173 -5.42 -8.87 3.58
C LEU A 173 -5.84 -8.02 2.38
N GLN A 174 -5.22 -8.31 1.21
CA GLN A 174 -5.39 -7.53 -0.01
C GLN A 174 -6.72 -7.80 -0.71
N TRP A 175 -7.06 -9.07 -0.88
CA TRP A 175 -8.24 -9.51 -1.61
C TRP A 175 -9.08 -10.49 -0.81
N THR A 176 -10.40 -10.28 -0.88
CA THR A 176 -11.41 -11.13 -0.22
C THR A 176 -12.35 -11.76 -1.24
N ASN A 177 -13.34 -12.53 -0.80
CA ASN A 177 -14.15 -13.36 -1.69
C ASN A 177 -15.63 -12.96 -1.75
N ALA A 178 -16.00 -11.81 -1.20
CA ALA A 178 -17.39 -11.32 -1.12
C ALA A 178 -18.35 -12.36 -0.49
N GLY A 179 -17.95 -12.98 0.63
CA GLY A 179 -18.72 -14.02 1.31
C GLY A 179 -18.80 -15.32 0.52
N GLY A 180 -17.70 -15.74 -0.08
CA GLY A 180 -17.59 -16.99 -0.86
C GLY A 180 -18.11 -16.90 -2.30
N GLN A 181 -18.48 -15.72 -2.79
CA GLN A 181 -19.07 -15.54 -4.11
C GLN A 181 -18.03 -15.22 -5.20
N SER A 182 -16.95 -14.54 -4.85
CA SER A 182 -15.88 -14.19 -5.80
C SER A 182 -14.90 -15.35 -5.97
N PRO A 183 -14.69 -15.86 -7.18
CA PRO A 183 -13.85 -17.02 -7.44
C PRO A 183 -12.35 -16.68 -7.51
N GLY A 184 -11.51 -17.69 -7.63
CA GLY A 184 -10.08 -17.54 -7.89
C GLY A 184 -9.33 -16.92 -6.71
N ALA A 185 -8.64 -15.83 -6.95
CA ALA A 185 -7.89 -15.08 -5.93
C ALA A 185 -8.80 -14.25 -5.00
N GLY A 186 -10.08 -14.11 -5.31
CA GLY A 186 -10.90 -13.02 -4.80
C GLY A 186 -10.64 -11.74 -5.56
N ASP A 187 -10.99 -10.60 -4.97
CA ASP A 187 -10.77 -9.29 -5.58
C ASP A 187 -10.78 -8.17 -4.50
N ALA A 188 -10.55 -6.92 -4.93
CA ALA A 188 -10.70 -5.74 -4.09
C ALA A 188 -12.20 -5.38 -3.96
N TRP A 189 -12.85 -5.86 -2.91
CA TRP A 189 -14.23 -5.54 -2.55
C TRP A 189 -14.27 -4.35 -1.60
N SER A 190 -15.43 -3.72 -1.45
CA SER A 190 -15.55 -2.49 -0.66
C SER A 190 -15.22 -2.67 0.82
N MET A 191 -15.44 -3.86 1.37
CA MET A 191 -15.20 -4.21 2.77
C MET A 191 -14.81 -5.68 2.91
N PRO A 192 -14.12 -6.06 3.99
CA PRO A 192 -13.89 -7.47 4.32
C PRO A 192 -15.21 -8.18 4.61
N ASP A 193 -15.24 -9.47 4.39
CA ASP A 193 -16.42 -10.33 4.57
C ASP A 193 -16.28 -11.29 5.76
N GLU A 194 -17.22 -12.22 5.92
CA GLU A 194 -17.24 -13.14 7.06
C GLU A 194 -16.06 -14.13 7.06
N ASP A 195 -15.53 -14.49 5.89
CA ASP A 195 -14.37 -15.39 5.77
C ASP A 195 -13.09 -14.72 6.29
N SER A 196 -13.02 -13.39 6.27
CA SER A 196 -11.90 -12.61 6.82
C SER A 196 -11.71 -12.84 8.33
N VAL A 197 -12.75 -13.19 9.06
CA VAL A 197 -12.66 -13.58 10.48
C VAL A 197 -11.85 -14.86 10.63
N THR A 198 -12.16 -15.87 9.80
CA THR A 198 -11.44 -17.16 9.81
C THR A 198 -10.00 -16.98 9.34
N PHE A 199 -9.78 -16.18 8.30
CA PHE A 199 -8.46 -15.82 7.80
C PHE A 199 -7.60 -15.26 8.95
N TRP A 200 -8.07 -14.21 9.62
CA TRP A 200 -7.29 -13.55 10.67
C TRP A 200 -7.13 -14.40 11.93
N GLN A 201 -8.11 -15.22 12.29
CA GLN A 201 -7.96 -16.16 13.39
C GLN A 201 -6.78 -17.11 13.15
N GLN A 202 -6.64 -17.62 11.92
CA GLN A 202 -5.58 -18.55 11.54
C GLN A 202 -4.24 -17.84 11.38
N VAL A 203 -4.16 -16.75 10.60
CA VAL A 203 -2.93 -16.00 10.34
C VAL A 203 -2.35 -15.47 11.64
N ALA A 204 -3.15 -14.77 12.45
CA ALA A 204 -2.69 -14.24 13.71
C ALA A 204 -2.27 -15.34 14.70
N GLY A 205 -2.99 -16.48 14.72
CA GLY A 205 -2.64 -17.64 15.53
C GLY A 205 -1.24 -18.21 15.20
N ILE A 206 -0.86 -18.20 13.91
CA ILE A 206 0.45 -18.69 13.44
C ILE A 206 1.55 -17.69 13.73
N TYR A 207 1.32 -16.39 13.42
CA TYR A 207 2.38 -15.37 13.43
C TYR A 207 2.46 -14.53 14.71
N LYS A 208 1.61 -14.75 15.71
CA LYS A 208 1.57 -13.98 16.97
C LYS A 208 2.88 -13.91 17.74
N ASN A 209 3.76 -14.88 17.58
CA ASN A 209 5.07 -14.92 18.25
C ASN A 209 6.20 -14.34 17.39
N TYR A 210 5.93 -13.93 16.15
CA TYR A 210 6.89 -13.23 15.31
C TYR A 210 6.91 -11.75 15.70
N ARG A 211 7.97 -11.35 16.39
CA ARG A 211 8.13 -9.99 16.95
C ARG A 211 8.26 -8.89 15.87
N ASN A 212 8.49 -9.27 14.63
CA ASN A 212 8.68 -8.44 13.46
C ASN A 212 7.49 -8.47 12.48
N VAL A 213 6.40 -9.18 12.80
CA VAL A 213 5.22 -9.26 11.94
C VAL A 213 4.15 -8.28 12.40
N LEU A 214 3.62 -7.52 11.46
CA LEU A 214 2.47 -6.62 11.59
C LEU A 214 1.30 -7.21 10.79
N PHE A 215 0.06 -6.90 11.18
CA PHE A 215 -1.16 -7.35 10.52
C PHE A 215 -1.93 -6.14 9.98
N GLU A 216 -1.99 -6.00 8.67
CA GLU A 216 -2.86 -5.02 8.01
C GLU A 216 -4.19 -5.71 7.69
N ILE A 217 -5.23 -5.32 8.45
CA ILE A 217 -6.42 -6.15 8.57
C ILE A 217 -7.33 -6.12 7.35
N TYR A 218 -7.22 -5.11 6.51
CA TYR A 218 -7.85 -4.99 5.21
C TYR A 218 -7.21 -3.86 4.40
N ASN A 219 -6.81 -4.15 3.18
CA ASN A 219 -6.07 -3.25 2.28
C ASN A 219 -6.76 -1.88 2.07
N GLU A 220 -7.88 -1.86 1.38
CA GLU A 220 -8.47 -0.60 0.90
C GLU A 220 -10.00 -0.60 1.00
N PRO A 221 -10.59 -0.26 2.16
CA PRO A 221 -12.03 0.01 2.25
C PRO A 221 -12.43 1.15 1.31
N HIS A 222 -13.43 0.93 0.42
CA HIS A 222 -13.79 1.90 -0.60
C HIS A 222 -15.29 1.87 -0.94
N TRP A 223 -15.73 2.85 -1.75
CA TRP A 223 -17.13 3.12 -2.12
C TRP A 223 -18.10 3.18 -0.94
N LEU A 224 -17.55 3.37 0.24
CA LEU A 224 -18.25 3.40 1.49
C LEU A 224 -18.07 4.79 2.13
N ASN A 225 -19.08 5.63 2.05
CA ASN A 225 -19.10 6.88 2.83
C ASN A 225 -19.85 6.64 4.15
N ASN A 226 -19.45 5.60 4.89
CA ASN A 226 -20.12 5.14 6.10
C ASN A 226 -19.12 4.58 7.13
N TRP A 227 -18.63 5.45 7.98
CA TRP A 227 -17.69 5.10 9.04
C TRP A 227 -18.28 4.12 10.07
N THR A 228 -19.61 4.14 10.27
CA THR A 228 -20.27 3.15 11.14
C THR A 228 -20.15 1.75 10.54
N CYS A 229 -20.37 1.61 9.23
CA CYS A 229 -20.16 0.33 8.55
C CYS A 229 -18.68 -0.08 8.54
N TRP A 230 -17.75 0.83 8.24
CA TRP A 230 -16.33 0.58 8.32
C TRP A 230 -15.93 -0.01 9.69
N ARG A 231 -16.43 0.61 10.77
CA ARG A 231 -16.08 0.18 12.12
C ARG A 231 -16.77 -1.11 12.56
N ASN A 232 -18.08 -1.24 12.29
CA ASN A 232 -18.96 -2.25 12.90
C ASN A 232 -19.45 -3.32 11.94
N GLY A 233 -19.20 -3.18 10.63
CA GLY A 233 -19.78 -4.03 9.59
C GLY A 233 -21.20 -3.61 9.23
N CYS A 234 -21.66 -4.07 8.08
CA CYS A 234 -23.01 -3.84 7.56
C CYS A 234 -23.31 -4.76 6.37
N ALA A 235 -24.56 -4.84 5.97
CA ALA A 235 -24.91 -5.48 4.70
C ALA A 235 -24.45 -4.62 3.51
N ILE A 236 -23.70 -5.20 2.60
CA ILE A 236 -23.30 -4.62 1.32
C ILE A 236 -24.20 -5.17 0.22
N VAL A 237 -24.71 -4.30 -0.64
CA VAL A 237 -25.65 -4.66 -1.71
C VAL A 237 -25.14 -4.14 -3.04
N GLY A 238 -24.97 -5.06 -4.00
CA GLY A 238 -24.59 -4.73 -5.37
C GLY A 238 -23.16 -4.26 -5.53
N ASP A 239 -22.26 -4.68 -4.63
CA ASP A 239 -20.84 -4.41 -4.72
C ASP A 239 -20.24 -4.99 -5.99
N TYR A 240 -19.23 -4.37 -6.52
CA TYR A 240 -18.50 -4.83 -7.70
C TYR A 240 -16.99 -4.61 -7.49
N SER A 241 -16.17 -5.40 -8.19
CA SER A 241 -14.73 -5.31 -8.09
C SER A 241 -14.21 -3.89 -8.39
N GLY A 242 -13.35 -3.39 -7.53
CA GLY A 242 -12.65 -2.14 -7.72
C GLY A 242 -11.57 -2.18 -8.80
N LEU A 243 -11.14 -3.38 -9.22
CA LEU A 243 -10.07 -3.57 -10.18
C LEU A 243 -10.61 -3.77 -11.60
N THR A 244 -10.08 -3.00 -12.54
CA THR A 244 -10.42 -3.16 -13.96
C THR A 244 -9.84 -4.46 -14.52
N GLY A 245 -10.69 -5.25 -15.19
CA GLY A 245 -10.29 -6.52 -15.83
C GLY A 245 -10.48 -7.76 -14.97
N HIS A 246 -10.94 -7.58 -13.73
CA HIS A 246 -11.33 -8.65 -12.82
C HIS A 246 -12.83 -8.97 -12.91
N ASP A 247 -13.42 -9.58 -11.89
CA ASP A 247 -14.83 -9.94 -11.91
C ASP A 247 -15.72 -8.69 -11.90
N HIS A 248 -16.55 -8.56 -12.94
CA HIS A 248 -17.54 -7.48 -13.04
C HIS A 248 -18.92 -7.87 -12.49
N SER A 249 -19.03 -9.05 -11.88
CA SER A 249 -20.26 -9.47 -11.19
C SER A 249 -20.53 -8.55 -9.99
N ARG A 250 -21.80 -8.47 -9.64
CA ARG A 250 -22.24 -7.72 -8.46
C ARG A 250 -22.68 -8.68 -7.38
N TYR A 251 -22.15 -8.48 -6.19
CA TYR A 251 -22.40 -9.36 -5.07
C TYR A 251 -23.07 -8.63 -3.90
N ASN A 252 -23.80 -9.42 -3.13
CA ASN A 252 -24.35 -8.98 -1.86
C ASN A 252 -23.73 -9.82 -0.77
N TYR A 253 -23.16 -9.21 0.24
CA TYR A 253 -22.54 -9.93 1.34
C TYR A 253 -22.64 -9.17 2.66
N GLN A 254 -22.41 -9.87 3.77
CA GLN A 254 -22.30 -9.26 5.07
C GLN A 254 -20.84 -8.80 5.26
N ALA A 255 -20.62 -7.49 5.27
CA ALA A 255 -19.32 -6.95 5.59
C ALA A 255 -19.05 -7.05 7.10
N VAL A 256 -17.83 -7.43 7.43
CA VAL A 256 -17.29 -7.43 8.79
C VAL A 256 -16.61 -6.10 9.06
N GLY A 257 -16.87 -5.51 10.24
CA GLY A 257 -16.23 -4.25 10.63
C GLY A 257 -14.80 -4.45 11.13
N MET A 258 -13.99 -3.40 11.00
CA MET A 258 -12.59 -3.40 11.43
C MET A 258 -12.43 -3.70 12.92
N GLN A 259 -13.41 -3.32 13.76
CA GLN A 259 -13.39 -3.69 15.19
C GLN A 259 -13.46 -5.20 15.39
N THR A 260 -14.31 -5.90 14.64
CA THR A 260 -14.44 -7.35 14.73
C THR A 260 -13.15 -8.06 14.32
N LEU A 261 -12.47 -7.60 13.27
CA LEU A 261 -11.19 -8.17 12.82
C LEU A 261 -10.08 -7.93 13.85
N LEU A 262 -10.00 -6.73 14.42
CA LEU A 262 -9.08 -6.43 15.51
C LEU A 262 -9.33 -7.35 16.72
N ASP A 263 -10.57 -7.49 17.14
CA ASP A 263 -10.95 -8.35 18.26
C ASP A 263 -10.61 -9.83 17.97
N THR A 264 -10.81 -10.29 16.74
CA THR A 264 -10.44 -11.65 16.29
C THR A 264 -8.93 -11.90 16.45
N ILE A 265 -8.10 -10.93 15.99
CA ILE A 265 -6.66 -11.02 16.14
C ILE A 265 -6.28 -11.07 17.63
N ARG A 266 -6.86 -10.21 18.45
CA ARG A 266 -6.58 -10.18 19.89
C ARG A 266 -7.03 -11.47 20.61
N HIS A 267 -8.16 -12.04 20.23
CA HIS A 267 -8.63 -13.33 20.76
C HIS A 267 -7.73 -14.52 20.38
N SER A 268 -6.97 -14.43 19.27
CA SER A 268 -5.93 -15.43 18.94
C SER A 268 -4.71 -15.39 19.87
N GLY A 269 -4.63 -14.37 20.74
CA GLY A 269 -3.50 -14.11 21.64
C GLY A 269 -2.39 -13.29 21.00
N ALA A 270 -2.62 -12.69 19.83
CA ALA A 270 -1.65 -11.85 19.15
C ALA A 270 -1.68 -10.40 19.68
N ASN A 271 -0.51 -9.88 20.08
CA ASN A 271 -0.29 -8.49 20.49
C ASN A 271 0.50 -7.65 19.46
N ASN A 272 0.75 -8.22 18.29
CA ASN A 272 1.41 -7.54 17.19
C ASN A 272 0.69 -6.22 16.82
N LEU A 273 1.39 -5.28 16.18
CA LEU A 273 0.72 -4.11 15.63
C LEU A 273 -0.35 -4.54 14.63
N VAL A 274 -1.51 -3.93 14.73
CA VAL A 274 -2.62 -4.07 13.78
C VAL A 274 -2.74 -2.76 13.03
N VAL A 275 -2.61 -2.83 11.71
CA VAL A 275 -2.65 -1.71 10.78
C VAL A 275 -4.04 -1.68 10.13
N VAL A 276 -4.66 -0.50 10.08
CA VAL A 276 -6.09 -0.36 9.72
C VAL A 276 -6.26 0.76 8.72
N GLY A 277 -6.55 0.41 7.48
CA GLY A 277 -6.82 1.35 6.40
C GLY A 277 -8.08 2.19 6.63
N GLY A 278 -8.03 3.46 6.23
CA GLY A 278 -9.18 4.35 6.24
C GLY A 278 -10.21 4.01 5.16
N ILE A 279 -11.20 4.87 4.96
CA ILE A 279 -12.12 4.78 3.82
C ILE A 279 -11.54 5.45 2.58
N ASP A 280 -12.29 5.46 1.46
CA ASP A 280 -11.87 6.05 0.17
C ASP A 280 -10.56 5.43 -0.36
N TRP A 281 -10.55 4.11 -0.53
CA TRP A 281 -9.37 3.37 -0.96
C TRP A 281 -8.20 3.56 0.02
N GLY A 282 -8.43 3.28 1.29
CA GLY A 282 -7.46 3.40 2.35
C GLY A 282 -7.03 4.83 2.70
N PHE A 283 -7.48 5.86 1.98
CA PHE A 283 -6.89 7.21 2.03
C PHE A 283 -7.37 8.08 3.20
N ASP A 284 -8.68 8.08 3.48
CA ASP A 284 -9.29 9.04 4.39
C ASP A 284 -9.35 8.53 5.83
N LEU A 285 -8.71 9.23 6.74
CA LEU A 285 -8.70 9.00 8.19
C LEU A 285 -9.42 10.11 8.98
N SER A 286 -10.08 11.04 8.29
CA SER A 286 -10.56 12.31 8.87
C SER A 286 -11.53 12.16 10.05
N GLN A 287 -12.25 11.03 10.16
CA GLN A 287 -13.23 10.82 11.23
C GLN A 287 -12.77 9.84 12.33
N LEU A 288 -11.50 9.50 12.40
CA LEU A 288 -10.97 8.60 13.43
C LEU A 288 -11.16 9.12 14.86
N SER A 289 -11.22 10.44 15.06
CA SER A 289 -11.55 10.99 16.38
C SER A 289 -12.89 10.46 16.94
N THR A 290 -13.83 10.11 16.06
CA THR A 290 -15.15 9.57 16.42
C THR A 290 -15.20 8.04 16.29
N TYR A 291 -14.52 7.48 15.29
CA TYR A 291 -14.67 6.08 14.90
C TYR A 291 -13.43 5.21 15.16
N HIS A 292 -12.44 5.70 15.91
CA HIS A 292 -11.26 4.90 16.25
C HIS A 292 -11.65 3.55 16.87
N LEU A 293 -10.79 2.57 16.70
CA LEU A 293 -11.01 1.23 17.23
C LEU A 293 -10.64 1.17 18.71
N ASN A 294 -11.37 0.34 19.45
CA ASN A 294 -11.07 0.05 20.85
C ASN A 294 -10.02 -1.07 20.91
N GLY A 295 -8.85 -0.77 21.42
CA GLY A 295 -7.77 -1.74 21.55
C GLY A 295 -6.41 -1.09 21.71
N THR A 296 -5.40 -1.90 21.91
CA THR A 296 -4.00 -1.48 21.99
C THR A 296 -3.25 -1.89 20.73
N ASN A 297 -2.12 -1.25 20.46
CA ASN A 297 -1.26 -1.58 19.32
C ASN A 297 -1.99 -1.49 17.97
N VAL A 298 -2.82 -0.46 17.82
CA VAL A 298 -3.51 -0.11 16.57
C VAL A 298 -2.77 1.03 15.92
N VAL A 299 -2.44 0.88 14.64
CA VAL A 299 -1.85 1.89 13.77
C VAL A 299 -2.81 2.15 12.62
N TYR A 300 -3.07 3.40 12.28
CA TYR A 300 -3.96 3.73 11.18
C TYR A 300 -3.17 3.93 9.89
N ASP A 301 -3.79 3.59 8.77
CA ASP A 301 -3.13 3.54 7.49
C ASP A 301 -3.79 4.44 6.46
N THR A 302 -2.96 5.04 5.58
CA THR A 302 -3.38 5.88 4.47
C THR A 302 -2.67 5.49 3.18
N HIS A 303 -3.45 5.38 2.06
CA HIS A 303 -2.95 5.04 0.73
C HIS A 303 -3.03 6.23 -0.23
N PRO A 304 -2.10 7.18 -0.17
CA PRO A 304 -2.09 8.32 -1.08
C PRO A 304 -1.42 7.98 -2.41
N TYR A 305 -2.18 8.20 -3.48
CA TYR A 305 -1.73 8.13 -4.87
C TYR A 305 -2.05 9.43 -5.59
N SER A 306 -1.46 9.67 -6.78
CA SER A 306 -1.59 10.93 -7.52
C SER A 306 -2.96 11.15 -8.20
N TYR A 307 -4.05 10.73 -7.57
CA TYR A 307 -5.42 11.00 -8.01
C TYR A 307 -5.92 12.37 -7.53
N LYS A 308 -6.88 12.95 -8.24
CA LYS A 308 -7.42 14.30 -7.97
C LYS A 308 -7.82 14.56 -6.53
N ALA A 309 -8.48 13.60 -5.88
CA ALA A 309 -8.93 13.73 -4.50
C ALA A 309 -7.81 13.50 -3.47
N LYS A 310 -6.64 13.00 -3.89
CA LYS A 310 -5.53 12.62 -3.02
C LYS A 310 -4.28 13.49 -3.21
N LEU A 311 -4.45 14.70 -3.77
CA LEU A 311 -3.38 15.67 -3.99
C LEU A 311 -2.97 16.37 -2.68
N PRO A 312 -1.81 17.04 -2.63
CA PRO A 312 -1.26 17.67 -1.41
C PRO A 312 -2.21 18.56 -0.63
N ALA A 313 -3.14 19.24 -1.32
CA ALA A 313 -4.14 20.10 -0.69
C ALA A 313 -5.12 19.34 0.25
N HIS A 314 -5.20 18.03 0.15
CA HIS A 314 -6.11 17.19 0.94
C HIS A 314 -5.42 16.42 2.07
N TRP A 315 -4.07 16.33 2.06
CA TRP A 315 -3.34 15.48 3.01
C TRP A 315 -3.56 15.86 4.47
N ASP A 316 -3.54 17.15 4.81
CA ASP A 316 -3.79 17.61 6.17
C ASP A 316 -5.15 17.14 6.69
N THR A 317 -6.20 17.27 5.87
CA THR A 317 -7.56 16.90 6.27
C THR A 317 -7.74 15.38 6.30
N ALA A 318 -7.16 14.67 5.33
CA ALA A 318 -7.35 13.24 5.21
C ALA A 318 -6.60 12.45 6.30
N PHE A 319 -5.33 12.78 6.57
CA PHE A 319 -4.52 12.00 7.51
C PHE A 319 -3.51 12.82 8.33
N GLY A 320 -3.07 13.97 7.85
CA GLY A 320 -2.00 14.73 8.53
C GLY A 320 -2.40 15.26 9.90
N GLN A 321 -3.62 15.78 10.07
CA GLN A 321 -4.10 16.23 11.38
C GLN A 321 -4.28 15.08 12.37
N ILE A 322 -4.67 13.92 11.89
CA ILE A 322 -4.88 12.72 12.69
C ILE A 322 -3.55 12.16 13.23
N SER A 323 -2.46 12.26 12.46
CA SER A 323 -1.15 11.76 12.88
C SER A 323 -0.60 12.48 14.13
N ALA A 324 -1.11 13.65 14.47
CA ALA A 324 -0.78 14.33 15.73
C ALA A 324 -1.38 13.65 16.99
N SER A 325 -2.37 12.77 16.81
CA SER A 325 -3.09 12.13 17.92
C SER A 325 -3.04 10.61 17.92
N TYR A 326 -2.88 10.02 16.73
CA TYR A 326 -2.85 8.57 16.52
C TYR A 326 -1.60 8.16 15.73
N PRO A 327 -1.06 6.97 15.94
CA PRO A 327 0.03 6.47 15.11
C PRO A 327 -0.49 6.19 13.70
N VAL A 328 0.15 6.77 12.69
CA VAL A 328 -0.20 6.64 11.28
C VAL A 328 0.97 6.09 10.49
N ILE A 329 0.69 5.24 9.52
CA ILE A 329 1.60 4.74 8.50
C ILE A 329 0.97 4.95 7.12
N SER A 330 1.77 4.96 6.07
CA SER A 330 1.28 4.75 4.71
C SER A 330 1.76 3.38 4.24
N ALA A 331 0.88 2.38 4.29
CA ALA A 331 1.22 1.01 3.87
C ALA A 331 1.26 0.85 2.35
N GLU A 332 0.69 1.80 1.62
CA GLU A 332 0.84 1.95 0.17
C GLU A 332 0.99 3.40 -0.24
N SER A 333 1.88 3.66 -1.19
CA SER A 333 1.97 4.94 -1.89
C SER A 333 2.72 4.78 -3.21
N GLY A 334 2.37 5.60 -4.20
CA GLY A 334 3.00 5.53 -5.51
C GLY A 334 2.51 6.60 -6.47
N GLU A 335 3.05 6.56 -7.68
CA GLU A 335 2.78 7.52 -8.76
C GLU A 335 2.59 6.76 -10.08
N TYR A 336 1.57 7.13 -10.88
CA TYR A 336 1.15 6.37 -12.06
C TYR A 336 1.64 6.94 -13.39
N ASP A 337 2.51 7.94 -13.38
CA ASP A 337 2.98 8.66 -14.58
C ASP A 337 4.48 8.53 -14.86
N CYS A 338 5.15 7.55 -14.21
CA CYS A 338 6.60 7.35 -14.26
C CYS A 338 7.44 8.54 -13.76
N GLN A 339 6.85 9.50 -13.08
CA GLN A 339 7.60 10.60 -12.47
C GLN A 339 7.92 10.28 -11.00
N SER A 340 8.43 11.26 -10.28
CA SER A 340 8.64 11.20 -8.83
C SER A 340 8.19 12.50 -8.14
N THR A 341 7.46 13.34 -8.86
CA THR A 341 7.06 14.67 -8.37
C THR A 341 6.09 14.57 -7.21
N TYR A 342 5.09 13.69 -7.33
CA TYR A 342 4.11 13.48 -6.29
C TYR A 342 4.71 12.77 -5.08
N VAL A 343 5.41 11.65 -5.29
CA VAL A 343 6.01 10.87 -4.19
C VAL A 343 7.11 11.65 -3.46
N SER A 344 7.82 12.57 -4.12
CA SER A 344 8.82 13.41 -3.46
C SER A 344 8.20 14.42 -2.49
N GLN A 345 7.08 15.02 -2.85
CA GLN A 345 6.33 15.89 -1.96
C GLN A 345 5.71 15.08 -0.81
N LEU A 346 5.15 13.91 -1.13
CA LEU A 346 4.49 13.04 -0.18
C LEU A 346 5.45 12.56 0.91
N PHE A 347 6.64 12.06 0.53
CA PHE A 347 7.60 11.55 1.51
C PHE A 347 8.16 12.68 2.40
N SER A 348 8.38 13.87 1.83
CA SER A 348 8.73 15.04 2.63
C SER A 348 7.63 15.44 3.62
N TYR A 349 6.36 15.24 3.22
CA TYR A 349 5.21 15.45 4.11
C TYR A 349 5.15 14.39 5.21
N PHE A 350 5.39 13.13 4.88
CA PHE A 350 5.44 12.04 5.86
C PHE A 350 6.52 12.26 6.92
N ASP A 351 7.73 12.64 6.51
CA ASP A 351 8.83 12.96 7.44
C ASP A 351 8.48 14.11 8.39
N ALA A 352 7.74 15.11 7.89
CA ALA A 352 7.30 16.24 8.71
C ALA A 352 6.17 15.89 9.70
N HIS A 353 5.57 14.69 9.59
CA HIS A 353 4.41 14.25 10.38
C HIS A 353 4.66 12.93 11.12
N ASP A 354 5.91 12.46 11.20
CA ASP A 354 6.30 11.19 11.85
C ASP A 354 5.54 9.97 11.30
N ILE A 355 5.26 9.97 9.99
CA ILE A 355 4.53 8.91 9.28
C ILE A 355 5.53 8.01 8.57
N GLY A 356 5.61 6.75 8.96
CA GLY A 356 6.32 5.72 8.21
C GLY A 356 5.62 5.40 6.89
N TRP A 357 6.34 4.82 5.91
CA TRP A 357 5.76 4.56 4.60
C TRP A 357 6.31 3.30 3.93
N ILE A 358 5.49 2.69 3.08
CA ILE A 358 5.81 1.55 2.24
C ILE A 358 5.42 1.93 0.80
N SER A 359 6.39 1.89 -0.10
CA SER A 359 6.14 2.25 -1.51
C SER A 359 5.67 1.05 -2.32
N TRP A 360 4.65 1.24 -3.12
CA TRP A 360 4.13 0.29 -4.09
C TRP A 360 4.89 0.43 -5.41
N ALA A 361 5.40 -0.62 -6.12
CA ALA A 361 5.61 -1.95 -5.61
C ALA A 361 6.88 -2.57 -6.20
N TRP A 362 7.47 -3.51 -5.48
CA TRP A 362 8.57 -4.36 -5.94
C TRP A 362 8.02 -5.46 -6.85
N VAL A 363 7.84 -5.13 -8.11
CA VAL A 363 7.25 -6.01 -9.10
C VAL A 363 8.04 -5.96 -10.40
N PRO A 364 8.28 -7.12 -11.05
CA PRO A 364 8.91 -7.17 -12.36
C PRO A 364 8.03 -6.51 -13.42
N PRO A 365 8.62 -6.00 -14.51
CA PRO A 365 7.87 -5.29 -15.54
C PRO A 365 6.92 -6.22 -16.31
N TRP A 366 5.64 -5.94 -16.22
CA TRP A 366 4.59 -6.46 -17.10
C TRP A 366 3.70 -5.29 -17.54
N GLY A 367 3.33 -5.26 -18.83
CA GLY A 367 2.52 -4.18 -19.40
C GLY A 367 3.23 -2.82 -19.44
N ASP A 368 2.45 -1.74 -19.50
CA ASP A 368 2.96 -0.36 -19.56
C ASP A 368 3.53 0.07 -18.21
N ALA A 369 4.83 0.33 -18.17
CA ALA A 369 5.54 0.71 -16.95
C ALA A 369 5.00 1.98 -16.27
N CYS A 370 4.36 2.88 -17.04
CA CYS A 370 3.86 4.15 -16.52
C CYS A 370 2.40 4.09 -16.03
N LYS A 371 1.71 2.98 -16.24
CA LYS A 371 0.35 2.78 -15.73
C LYS A 371 0.29 2.05 -14.40
N TYR A 372 1.43 1.62 -13.89
CA TYR A 372 1.54 0.92 -12.65
C TYR A 372 2.78 1.42 -11.90
N PRO A 373 2.69 1.79 -10.63
CA PRO A 373 3.81 2.35 -9.88
C PRO A 373 4.84 1.26 -9.53
N ARG A 374 5.83 1.07 -10.38
CA ARG A 374 6.86 0.05 -10.24
C ARG A 374 8.15 0.65 -9.71
N LEU A 375 8.74 -0.06 -8.76
CA LEU A 375 10.01 0.34 -8.17
C LEU A 375 11.22 -0.25 -8.89
N VAL A 376 11.10 -1.46 -9.45
CA VAL A 376 12.24 -2.19 -10.02
C VAL A 376 12.02 -2.55 -11.49
N THR A 377 13.11 -2.58 -12.26
CA THR A 377 13.11 -3.04 -13.66
C THR A 377 13.18 -4.55 -13.76
N ASP A 378 13.72 -5.20 -12.74
CA ASP A 378 13.83 -6.65 -12.60
C ASP A 378 13.99 -7.02 -11.11
N LEU A 379 13.91 -8.30 -10.78
CA LEU A 379 14.02 -8.81 -9.41
C LEU A 379 15.46 -8.82 -8.86
N THR A 380 16.44 -8.25 -9.56
CA THR A 380 17.79 -8.02 -9.02
C THR A 380 17.92 -6.70 -8.27
N GLY A 381 16.81 -5.98 -8.07
CA GLY A 381 16.77 -4.74 -7.31
C GLY A 381 17.19 -3.49 -8.10
N ARG A 382 17.30 -3.58 -9.43
CA ARG A 382 17.61 -2.41 -10.25
C ARG A 382 16.42 -1.45 -10.28
N PRO A 383 16.56 -0.20 -9.82
CA PRO A 383 15.47 0.76 -9.78
C PRO A 383 14.93 1.10 -11.18
N THR A 384 13.62 1.34 -11.27
CA THR A 384 13.05 2.01 -12.43
C THR A 384 13.54 3.46 -12.51
N PRO A 385 13.63 4.05 -13.72
CA PRO A 385 13.89 5.48 -13.84
C PRO A 385 12.89 6.32 -13.04
N GLN A 386 13.34 7.43 -12.49
CA GLN A 386 12.55 8.41 -11.74
C GLN A 386 11.96 7.82 -10.44
N MET A 387 10.75 7.26 -10.41
CA MET A 387 10.12 6.81 -9.18
C MET A 387 10.96 5.78 -8.41
N GLY A 388 11.37 4.68 -9.05
CA GLY A 388 12.20 3.67 -8.38
C GLY A 388 13.55 4.23 -7.92
N GLN A 389 14.20 5.04 -8.77
CA GLN A 389 15.45 5.71 -8.44
C GLN A 389 15.28 6.70 -7.27
N PHE A 390 14.16 7.44 -7.23
CA PHE A 390 13.86 8.35 -6.13
C PHE A 390 13.66 7.58 -4.81
N VAL A 391 12.79 6.55 -4.79
CA VAL A 391 12.53 5.76 -3.58
C VAL A 391 13.82 5.08 -3.08
N TYR A 392 14.61 4.51 -3.99
CA TYR A 392 15.93 3.95 -3.68
C TYR A 392 16.85 4.97 -3.00
N GLN A 393 16.99 6.17 -3.57
CA GLN A 393 17.83 7.23 -2.99
C GLN A 393 17.29 7.74 -1.66
N TYR A 394 15.95 7.80 -1.52
CA TYR A 394 15.31 8.26 -0.30
C TYR A 394 15.54 7.30 0.87
N LEU A 395 15.44 5.98 0.63
CA LEU A 395 15.79 4.96 1.62
C LEU A 395 17.27 5.06 2.03
N HIS A 396 18.17 5.34 1.08
CA HIS A 396 19.59 5.53 1.36
C HIS A 396 19.87 6.80 2.18
N SER A 397 19.07 7.86 2.04
CA SER A 397 19.23 9.08 2.83
C SER A 397 19.03 8.84 4.33
N TYR A 398 18.12 7.93 4.71
CA TYR A 398 17.97 7.53 6.12
C TYR A 398 19.20 6.76 6.64
N LEU A 399 19.84 5.97 5.78
CA LEU A 399 21.08 5.28 6.17
C LEU A 399 22.21 6.26 6.43
N ALA A 400 22.34 7.31 5.60
CA ALA A 400 23.31 8.39 5.78
C ALA A 400 23.07 9.17 7.09
N LEU A 401 21.81 9.52 7.38
CA LEU A 401 21.43 10.16 8.65
C LEU A 401 21.85 9.33 9.87
N LEU A 402 21.68 8.02 9.82
CA LEU A 402 22.05 7.12 10.91
C LEU A 402 23.58 6.96 11.05
N ALA A 403 24.33 7.20 9.97
CA ALA A 403 25.80 7.24 9.99
C ALA A 403 26.35 8.59 10.50
N GLY A 404 25.46 9.57 10.75
CA GLY A 404 25.86 10.95 11.13
C GLY A 404 26.32 11.80 9.97
N GLU A 405 26.00 11.40 8.73
CA GLU A 405 26.33 12.10 7.50
C GLU A 405 25.23 13.13 7.17
N GLU A 406 25.61 14.25 6.55
CA GLU A 406 24.61 15.23 6.07
C GLU A 406 23.83 14.68 4.87
N ILE A 407 22.50 14.85 4.89
CA ILE A 407 21.66 14.48 3.73
C ILE A 407 22.07 15.33 2.53
N PRO A 408 22.33 14.73 1.35
CA PRO A 408 22.62 15.47 0.15
C PRO A 408 21.50 16.48 -0.18
N ALA A 409 21.86 17.73 -0.44
CA ALA A 409 20.93 18.84 -0.68
C ALA A 409 19.95 18.63 -1.86
N ARG A 410 20.10 17.56 -2.64
CA ARG A 410 19.24 17.21 -3.78
C ARG A 410 17.98 16.43 -3.40
N ILE A 411 17.82 16.05 -2.11
CA ILE A 411 16.66 15.31 -1.61
C ILE A 411 15.81 16.22 -0.69
N LYS A 412 16.28 17.46 -0.46
CA LYS A 412 15.54 18.49 0.30
C LYS A 412 14.54 19.22 -0.58
#